data_d6bf2648c1cf0b0005407d3a52e619c1
#
_entry.id   d6bf2648c1cf0b0005407d3a52e619c1
#
_cell.length_a   1.000
_cell.length_b   1.000
_cell.length_c   1.000
_cell.angle_alpha   90.00
_cell.angle_beta   90.00
_cell.angle_gamma   90.00
#
_symmetry.space_group_name_H-M   'P 1'
#
loop_
_entity.id
_entity.type
_entity.pdbx_description
1 polymer ?
#
loop_
_entity_poly.entity_id
_entity_poly.type
_entity_poly.pdbx_seq_one_letter_code
_entity_poly.pdbx_strand_id
1 'polypeptide(L)'
;ILGNDGKEIPITFLKVDSVPEGKQLMDQETTEAVLTMMRSVVEKGGTAPKARVPGYWVAGKTGTSRIVGAHGYEKNRYNSFFAGLAPVTDPQLVVVVLVTDPRGKLYYGGDVAAPAFSTIMGGSLRLLNIPPDHLEPNDAKKKA
;
A
#
# COMPACT_ATOMS: atom_id res chain seq x y z
N ILE A 1 10.44 7.98 21.10
CA ILE A 1 10.98 6.67 20.67
C ILE A 1 12.29 6.47 21.44
N LEU A 2 12.45 5.31 22.05
CA LEU A 2 13.73 4.96 22.73
C LEU A 2 14.68 4.35 21.69
N GLY A 3 15.90 4.86 21.66
CA GLY A 3 17.00 4.24 20.93
C GLY A 3 17.48 2.95 21.59
N ASN A 4 18.31 2.16 20.90
CA ASN A 4 18.89 0.94 21.44
C ASN A 4 19.80 1.16 22.67
N ASP A 5 20.21 2.40 22.92
CA ASP A 5 20.98 2.85 24.08
C ASP A 5 20.10 3.33 25.25
N GLY A 6 18.78 3.19 25.15
CA GLY A 6 17.80 3.62 26.13
C GLY A 6 17.57 5.14 26.20
N LYS A 7 18.18 5.93 25.30
CA LYS A 7 17.95 7.38 25.22
C LYS A 7 16.74 7.70 24.36
N GLU A 8 16.01 8.73 24.75
CA GLU A 8 14.95 9.25 23.92
C GLU A 8 15.50 9.87 22.62
N ILE A 9 15.02 9.37 21.49
CA ILE A 9 15.24 10.00 20.21
C ILE A 9 14.15 11.07 20.06
N PRO A 10 14.51 12.36 19.96
CA PRO A 10 13.51 13.41 19.78
C PRO A 10 12.80 13.20 18.44
N ILE A 11 11.48 13.12 18.47
CA ILE A 11 10.65 13.12 17.26
C ILE A 11 10.54 14.59 16.84
N THR A 12 11.34 14.98 15.88
CA THR A 12 11.19 16.29 15.25
C THR A 12 10.04 16.19 14.26
N PHE A 13 8.89 16.72 14.61
CA PHE A 13 7.83 16.95 13.64
C PHE A 13 8.28 18.11 12.76
N LEU A 14 8.57 17.82 11.48
CA LEU A 14 8.72 18.87 10.48
C LEU A 14 7.34 19.53 10.34
N LYS A 15 7.19 20.72 10.92
CA LYS A 15 6.03 21.57 10.65
C LYS A 15 6.15 22.03 9.21
N VAL A 16 5.33 21.50 8.35
CA VAL A 16 5.18 22.02 6.99
C VAL A 16 4.39 23.32 7.11
N ASP A 17 5.05 24.46 6.95
CA ASP A 17 4.42 25.77 7.11
C ASP A 17 3.36 26.08 6.04
N SER A 18 3.45 25.39 4.89
CA SER A 18 2.40 25.39 3.85
C SER A 18 2.48 24.10 3.04
N VAL A 19 1.34 23.52 2.73
CA VAL A 19 1.26 22.45 1.72
C VAL A 19 1.37 23.15 0.36
N PRO A 20 2.33 22.78 -0.50
CA PRO A 20 2.41 23.35 -1.85
C PRO A 20 1.09 23.12 -2.59
N GLU A 21 0.64 24.11 -3.31
CA GLU A 21 -0.55 23.96 -4.14
C GLU A 21 -0.34 22.85 -5.16
N GLY A 22 -1.23 21.86 -5.16
CA GLY A 22 -1.12 20.72 -6.04
C GLY A 22 -1.36 21.12 -7.49
N LYS A 23 -0.52 20.61 -8.42
CA LYS A 23 -0.76 20.75 -9.85
C LYS A 23 -1.60 19.57 -10.32
N GLN A 24 -2.74 19.83 -10.92
CA GLN A 24 -3.53 18.79 -11.59
C GLN A 24 -2.74 18.24 -12.80
N LEU A 25 -2.50 16.92 -12.81
CA LEU A 25 -1.75 16.24 -13.87
C LEU A 25 -2.65 15.54 -14.88
N MET A 26 -3.84 15.11 -14.46
CA MET A 26 -4.82 14.39 -15.27
C MET A 26 -6.23 14.94 -15.00
N ASP A 27 -7.12 14.81 -15.96
CA ASP A 27 -8.53 15.05 -15.75
C ASP A 27 -9.16 13.95 -14.87
N GLN A 28 -10.38 14.21 -14.39
CA GLN A 28 -11.09 13.31 -13.49
C GLN A 28 -11.44 11.98 -14.18
N GLU A 29 -11.91 12.02 -15.43
CA GLU A 29 -12.31 10.82 -16.18
C GLU A 29 -11.14 9.85 -16.35
N THR A 30 -9.97 10.37 -16.76
CA THR A 30 -8.74 9.60 -16.86
C THR A 30 -8.32 9.01 -15.50
N THR A 31 -8.43 9.80 -14.43
CA THR A 31 -8.10 9.35 -13.07
C THR A 31 -8.99 8.20 -12.62
N GLU A 32 -10.30 8.31 -12.81
CA GLU A 32 -11.27 7.26 -12.46
C GLU A 32 -11.06 5.98 -13.28
N ALA A 33 -10.75 6.11 -14.57
CA ALA A 33 -10.41 4.98 -15.42
C ALA A 33 -9.15 4.25 -14.93
N VAL A 34 -8.10 4.98 -14.57
CA VAL A 34 -6.86 4.41 -14.01
C VAL A 34 -7.12 3.73 -12.67
N LEU A 35 -7.86 4.36 -11.76
CA LEU A 35 -8.22 3.77 -10.46
C LEU A 35 -9.03 2.48 -10.63
N THR A 36 -9.95 2.45 -11.58
CA THR A 36 -10.73 1.24 -11.91
C THR A 36 -9.84 0.10 -12.39
N MET A 37 -8.87 0.38 -13.26
CA MET A 37 -7.87 -0.60 -13.69
C MET A 37 -6.99 -1.06 -12.51
N MET A 38 -6.55 -0.15 -11.65
CA MET A 38 -5.72 -0.46 -10.49
C MET A 38 -6.47 -1.28 -9.42
N ARG A 39 -7.80 -1.17 -9.32
CA ARG A 39 -8.61 -2.04 -8.48
C ARG A 39 -8.53 -3.50 -8.90
N SER A 40 -8.51 -3.79 -10.19
CA SER A 40 -8.46 -5.18 -10.68
C SER A 40 -7.22 -5.94 -10.21
N VAL A 41 -6.15 -5.23 -9.82
CA VAL A 41 -4.90 -5.80 -9.28
C VAL A 41 -5.15 -6.59 -7.99
N VAL A 42 -6.08 -6.15 -7.15
CA VAL A 42 -6.41 -6.80 -5.87
C VAL A 42 -7.62 -7.75 -5.96
N GLU A 43 -8.29 -7.80 -7.11
CA GLU A 43 -9.39 -8.72 -7.35
C GLU A 43 -8.93 -10.16 -7.56
N LYS A 44 -9.90 -11.10 -7.56
CA LYS A 44 -9.61 -12.51 -7.88
C LYS A 44 -9.03 -12.62 -9.30
N GLY A 45 -7.84 -13.21 -9.40
CA GLY A 45 -7.10 -13.31 -10.67
C GLY A 45 -6.15 -12.13 -10.93
N GLY A 46 -6.18 -11.08 -10.12
CA GLY A 46 -5.20 -9.99 -10.14
C GLY A 46 -3.84 -10.41 -9.57
N THR A 47 -2.85 -9.52 -9.68
CA THR A 47 -1.47 -9.80 -9.26
C THR A 47 -1.21 -9.65 -7.76
N ALA A 48 -2.16 -9.08 -7.00
CA ALA A 48 -2.03 -8.88 -5.55
C ALA A 48 -3.35 -9.06 -4.78
N PRO A 49 -4.05 -10.21 -4.86
CA PRO A 49 -5.28 -10.42 -4.09
C PRO A 49 -5.04 -10.36 -2.57
N LYS A 50 -3.80 -10.56 -2.11
CA LYS A 50 -3.40 -10.45 -0.70
C LYS A 50 -3.32 -9.01 -0.18
N ALA A 51 -3.43 -8.00 -1.07
CA ALA A 51 -3.48 -6.59 -0.68
C ALA A 51 -4.89 -6.09 -0.32
N ARG A 52 -5.92 -6.92 -0.43
CA ARG A 52 -7.29 -6.57 -0.03
C ARG A 52 -7.35 -6.13 1.42
N VAL A 53 -8.16 -5.10 1.67
CA VAL A 53 -8.47 -4.61 3.01
C VAL A 53 -9.97 -4.79 3.23
N PRO A 54 -10.40 -5.60 4.21
CA PRO A 54 -11.81 -5.79 4.50
C PRO A 54 -12.54 -4.47 4.75
N GLY A 55 -13.67 -4.28 4.08
CA GLY A 55 -14.47 -3.06 4.18
C GLY A 55 -14.03 -1.91 3.27
N TYR A 56 -12.97 -2.08 2.49
CA TYR A 56 -12.46 -1.00 1.64
C TYR A 56 -12.13 -1.46 0.23
N TRP A 57 -12.44 -0.60 -0.75
CA TRP A 57 -11.85 -0.73 -2.07
C TRP A 57 -10.41 -0.29 -2.04
N VAL A 58 -9.54 -1.11 -2.60
CA VAL A 58 -8.10 -0.84 -2.73
C VAL A 58 -7.75 -0.76 -4.21
N ALA A 59 -7.00 0.25 -4.60
CA ALA A 59 -6.35 0.32 -5.89
C ALA A 59 -4.83 0.28 -5.68
N GLY A 60 -4.11 -0.44 -6.55
CA GLY A 60 -2.67 -0.54 -6.37
C GLY A 60 -1.94 -1.22 -7.53
N LYS A 61 -0.61 -1.33 -7.37
CA LYS A 61 0.29 -1.95 -8.33
C LYS A 61 1.41 -2.69 -7.64
N THR A 62 1.68 -3.90 -8.12
CA THR A 62 2.84 -4.69 -7.72
C THR A 62 4.08 -4.27 -8.51
N GLY A 63 5.24 -4.46 -7.92
CA GLY A 63 6.50 -4.41 -8.63
C GLY A 63 7.48 -5.43 -8.08
N THR A 64 8.35 -5.90 -8.96
CA THR A 64 9.43 -6.82 -8.62
C THR A 64 10.60 -6.50 -9.53
N SER A 65 11.71 -6.06 -8.96
CA SER A 65 12.94 -5.75 -9.70
C SER A 65 14.11 -6.56 -9.15
N ARG A 66 15.09 -6.85 -10.00
CA ARG A 66 16.36 -7.42 -9.52
C ARG A 66 17.20 -6.35 -8.83
N ILE A 67 17.94 -6.75 -7.82
CA ILE A 67 18.92 -5.88 -7.18
C ILE A 67 20.10 -5.68 -8.11
N VAL A 68 20.56 -4.44 -8.22
CA VAL A 68 21.76 -4.07 -8.97
C VAL A 68 22.95 -4.08 -8.02
N GLY A 69 23.95 -4.91 -8.31
CA GLY A 69 25.22 -4.98 -7.60
C GLY A 69 26.36 -4.32 -8.40
N ALA A 70 27.59 -4.44 -7.92
CA ALA A 70 28.77 -3.80 -8.52
C ALA A 70 29.06 -4.27 -9.97
N HIS A 71 28.59 -5.45 -10.35
CA HIS A 71 28.82 -6.04 -11.69
C HIS A 71 27.54 -6.23 -12.49
N GLY A 72 26.46 -5.48 -12.17
CA GLY A 72 25.15 -5.58 -12.82
C GLY A 72 24.10 -6.25 -11.95
N TYR A 73 23.08 -6.85 -12.58
CA TYR A 73 21.98 -7.49 -11.84
C TYR A 73 22.42 -8.74 -11.10
N GLU A 74 22.14 -8.76 -9.79
CA GLU A 74 22.44 -9.93 -8.96
C GLU A 74 21.47 -11.09 -9.26
N LYS A 75 21.99 -12.32 -9.18
CA LYS A 75 21.19 -13.53 -9.39
C LYS A 75 20.34 -13.81 -8.15
N ASN A 76 19.04 -14.07 -8.35
CA ASN A 76 18.09 -14.48 -7.32
C ASN A 76 17.95 -13.50 -6.15
N ARG A 77 18.25 -12.21 -6.36
CA ARG A 77 18.03 -11.15 -5.38
C ARG A 77 17.09 -10.09 -5.96
N TYR A 78 16.06 -9.77 -5.20
CA TYR A 78 14.96 -8.96 -5.67
C TYR A 78 14.58 -7.86 -4.69
N ASN A 79 14.04 -6.77 -5.23
CA ASN A 79 13.22 -5.81 -4.51
C ASN A 79 11.76 -6.08 -4.88
N SER A 80 10.95 -6.36 -3.87
CA SER A 80 9.54 -6.71 -4.02
C SER A 80 8.70 -5.62 -3.41
N PHE A 81 7.81 -4.98 -4.17
CA PHE A 81 7.01 -3.89 -3.64
C PHE A 81 5.56 -3.94 -4.06
N PHE A 82 4.73 -3.29 -3.27
CA PHE A 82 3.35 -2.97 -3.57
C PHE A 82 3.08 -1.54 -3.15
N ALA A 83 2.54 -0.75 -4.08
CA ALA A 83 2.06 0.59 -3.84
C ALA A 83 0.55 0.60 -4.04
N GLY A 84 -0.19 1.17 -3.10
CA GLY A 84 -1.64 1.21 -3.18
C GLY A 84 -2.23 2.35 -2.37
N LEU A 85 -3.50 2.61 -2.65
CA LEU A 85 -4.31 3.64 -1.98
C LEU A 85 -5.67 3.08 -1.57
N ALA A 86 -6.24 3.67 -0.55
CA ALA A 86 -7.60 3.38 -0.06
C ALA A 86 -8.11 4.56 0.79
N PRO A 87 -9.45 4.73 0.89
CA PRO A 87 -10.50 4.13 0.07
C PRO A 87 -10.37 4.57 -1.40
N VAL A 88 -10.89 3.80 -2.36
CA VAL A 88 -10.80 4.20 -3.78
C VAL A 88 -11.82 5.29 -4.12
N THR A 89 -12.98 5.29 -3.46
CA THR A 89 -14.06 6.26 -3.71
C THR A 89 -13.71 7.68 -3.25
N ASP A 90 -12.88 7.78 -2.21
CA ASP A 90 -12.34 9.05 -1.69
C ASP A 90 -10.93 8.78 -1.10
N PRO A 91 -9.87 8.80 -1.92
CA PRO A 91 -8.54 8.39 -1.51
C PRO A 91 -7.97 9.25 -0.37
N GLN A 92 -7.76 8.63 0.79
CA GLN A 92 -7.23 9.27 2.00
C GLN A 92 -5.78 8.89 2.28
N LEU A 93 -5.39 7.65 1.93
CA LEU A 93 -4.07 7.14 2.24
C LEU A 93 -3.41 6.50 1.02
N VAL A 94 -2.13 6.76 0.87
CA VAL A 94 -1.24 6.02 -0.01
C VAL A 94 -0.19 5.32 0.84
N VAL A 95 -0.02 4.02 0.64
CA VAL A 95 0.98 3.21 1.33
C VAL A 95 1.85 2.50 0.31
N VAL A 96 3.15 2.54 0.52
CA VAL A 96 4.13 1.80 -0.28
C VAL A 96 4.90 0.87 0.65
N VAL A 97 4.90 -0.41 0.33
CA VAL A 97 5.67 -1.43 1.04
C VAL A 97 6.76 -1.95 0.11
N LEU A 98 8.00 -1.83 0.55
CA LEU A 98 9.18 -2.37 -0.13
C LEU A 98 9.82 -3.43 0.77
N VAL A 99 10.05 -4.61 0.23
CA VAL A 99 10.82 -5.68 0.87
C VAL A 99 12.04 -5.95 0.00
N THR A 100 13.21 -5.61 0.54
CA THR A 100 14.48 -5.81 -0.13
C THR A 100 15.05 -7.20 0.21
N ASP A 101 15.44 -7.92 -0.82
CA ASP A 101 16.08 -9.24 -0.72
C ASP A 101 15.28 -10.25 0.13
N PRO A 102 13.98 -10.51 -0.19
CA PRO A 102 13.18 -11.44 0.59
C PRO A 102 13.83 -12.81 0.64
N ARG A 103 13.95 -13.37 1.84
CA ARG A 103 14.56 -14.69 2.09
C ARG A 103 13.48 -15.76 2.07
N GLY A 104 13.37 -16.51 0.98
CA GLY A 104 12.39 -17.57 0.85
C GLY A 104 12.14 -17.98 -0.59
N LYS A 105 11.07 -18.76 -0.80
CA LYS A 105 10.67 -19.23 -2.13
C LYS A 105 9.89 -18.18 -2.93
N LEU A 106 9.28 -17.21 -2.23
CA LEU A 106 8.44 -16.17 -2.83
C LEU A 106 9.22 -14.85 -2.88
N TYR A 107 9.15 -14.18 -4.02
CA TYR A 107 9.82 -12.89 -4.25
C TYR A 107 8.95 -11.88 -5.03
N TYR A 108 7.76 -12.26 -5.47
CA TYR A 108 6.85 -11.33 -6.13
C TYR A 108 6.22 -10.35 -5.14
N GLY A 109 6.07 -9.08 -5.54
CA GLY A 109 5.46 -8.05 -4.70
C GLY A 109 4.07 -8.39 -4.20
N GLY A 110 3.26 -9.08 -5.03
CA GLY A 110 1.94 -9.56 -4.66
C GLY A 110 1.94 -10.67 -3.59
N ASP A 111 3.05 -11.37 -3.42
CA ASP A 111 3.19 -12.41 -2.39
C ASP A 111 3.86 -11.92 -1.11
N VAL A 112 4.83 -11.02 -1.24
CA VAL A 112 5.71 -10.60 -0.14
C VAL A 112 5.28 -9.25 0.44
N ALA A 113 5.03 -8.24 -0.40
CA ALA A 113 4.70 -6.89 0.05
C ALA A 113 3.19 -6.68 0.26
N ALA A 114 2.35 -7.31 -0.55
CA ALA A 114 0.90 -7.13 -0.49
C ALA A 114 0.26 -7.51 0.87
N PRO A 115 0.64 -8.62 1.56
CA PRO A 115 0.10 -8.93 2.88
C PRO A 115 0.43 -7.87 3.94
N ALA A 116 1.67 -7.36 3.93
CA ALA A 116 2.10 -6.29 4.82
C ALA A 116 1.33 -4.99 4.54
N PHE A 117 1.15 -4.64 3.25
CA PHE A 117 0.32 -3.52 2.83
C PHE A 117 -1.10 -3.64 3.40
N SER A 118 -1.77 -4.79 3.23
CA SER A 118 -3.13 -5.02 3.73
C SER A 118 -3.25 -4.76 5.23
N THR A 119 -2.29 -5.26 6.01
CA THR A 119 -2.26 -5.08 7.47
C THR A 119 -2.05 -3.62 7.85
N ILE A 120 -1.07 -2.95 7.25
CA ILE A 120 -0.73 -1.55 7.53
C ILE A 120 -1.90 -0.64 7.11
N MET A 121 -2.39 -0.77 5.88
CA MET A 121 -3.48 0.06 5.36
C MET A 121 -4.73 -0.10 6.21
N GLY A 122 -5.16 -1.35 6.49
CA GLY A 122 -6.34 -1.61 7.29
C GLY A 122 -6.21 -1.13 8.74
N GLY A 123 -5.03 -1.20 9.32
CA GLY A 123 -4.73 -0.63 10.64
C GLY A 123 -4.82 0.89 10.64
N SER A 124 -4.21 1.54 9.64
CA SER A 124 -4.19 3.00 9.51
C SER A 124 -5.58 3.59 9.26
N LEU A 125 -6.37 2.99 8.38
CA LEU A 125 -7.74 3.44 8.09
C LEU A 125 -8.62 3.41 9.36
N ARG A 126 -8.50 2.34 10.17
CA ARG A 126 -9.23 2.25 11.44
C ARG A 126 -8.73 3.27 12.47
N LEU A 127 -7.42 3.45 12.59
CA LEU A 127 -6.83 4.40 13.54
C LEU A 127 -7.25 5.84 13.23
N LEU A 128 -7.37 6.18 11.95
CA LEU A 128 -7.80 7.49 11.47
C LEU A 128 -9.32 7.65 11.40
N ASN A 129 -10.09 6.63 11.81
CA ASN A 129 -11.56 6.60 11.74
C ASN A 129 -12.11 6.89 10.34
N ILE A 130 -11.42 6.45 9.29
CA ILE A 130 -11.88 6.58 7.91
C ILE A 130 -12.99 5.55 7.67
N PRO A 131 -14.19 5.98 7.24
CA PRO A 131 -15.31 5.06 7.04
C PRO A 131 -15.07 4.10 5.88
N PRO A 132 -15.56 2.84 5.98
CA PRO A 132 -15.51 1.87 4.89
C PRO A 132 -16.28 2.37 3.66
N ASP A 133 -15.73 2.13 2.46
CA ASP A 133 -16.37 2.42 1.18
C ASP A 133 -16.86 1.15 0.45
N HIS A 134 -16.60 -0.04 1.03
CA HIS A 134 -17.05 -1.33 0.50
C HIS A 134 -17.43 -2.30 1.63
N LEU A 135 -18.72 -2.37 1.93
CA LEU A 135 -19.26 -3.35 2.89
C LEU A 135 -19.69 -4.62 2.14
N GLU A 136 -19.03 -5.74 2.42
CA GLU A 136 -19.47 -7.03 1.94
C GLU A 136 -20.83 -7.39 2.58
N PRO A 137 -21.78 -8.02 1.85
CA PRO A 137 -23.11 -8.34 2.36
C PRO A 137 -23.11 -9.18 3.66
N ASN A 138 -22.02 -9.88 3.96
CA ASN A 138 -21.86 -10.67 5.17
C ASN A 138 -21.36 -9.89 6.39
N ASP A 139 -20.84 -8.69 6.24
CA ASP A 139 -20.33 -7.89 7.36
C ASP A 139 -21.46 -7.25 8.17
N ALA A 140 -22.63 -7.06 7.56
CA ALA A 140 -23.83 -6.57 8.23
C ALA A 140 -24.40 -7.59 9.25
N LYS A 141 -24.16 -8.88 9.08
CA LYS A 141 -24.69 -9.95 9.97
C LYS A 141 -23.86 -10.20 11.23
N LYS A 142 -22.66 -9.64 11.35
CA LYS A 142 -21.79 -9.79 12.53
C LYS A 142 -21.97 -8.70 13.59
N LYS A 143 -22.83 -7.71 13.35
CA LYS A 143 -23.10 -6.58 14.26
C LYS A 143 -24.51 -6.63 14.90
N ALA A 144 -25.26 -7.71 14.72
CA ALA A 144 -26.55 -7.93 15.37
C ALA A 144 -26.42 -8.94 16.53
#